data_181235c3afde6f350072c46766ae3922
#
_entry.id   181235c3afde6f350072c46766ae3922
#
_cell.length_a   1.000
_cell.length_b   1.000
_cell.length_c   1.000
_cell.angle_alpha   90.00
_cell.angle_beta   90.00
_cell.angle_gamma   90.00
#
_symmetry.space_group_name_H-M   'P 1'
#
loop_
_entity.id
_entity.type
_entity.pdbx_description
1 polymer ?
#
loop_
_entity_poly.entity_id
_entity_poly.type
_entity_poly.pdbx_seq_one_letter_code
_entity_poly.pdbx_strand_id
1 'polypeptide(L)'
;ITDWLRWDINGTWSKNRIKNYTGYVSDYDDNWDELYTQTAIYAGDTPISFSPSFMGNSLIGFNYKGFDASLQSQYVSRQYLDNFGLEENSLDPSFVSHLSLAYSFKLPSVKQITVGATIYNLFNTKYETNGYSQNAAVYEGGDKNQKAVLSYDPRFYPMAGTNVLAHIAIRF
;
A
#
# COMPACT_ATOMS: atom_id res chain seq x y z
N ILE A 1 -6.85 -22.34 18.86
CA ILE A 1 -6.53 -22.03 20.26
C ILE A 1 -7.67 -22.53 21.14
N THR A 2 -8.91 -22.23 20.84
CA THR A 2 -10.13 -22.79 21.46
C THR A 2 -11.22 -22.84 20.38
N ASP A 3 -12.38 -23.48 20.67
CA ASP A 3 -13.49 -23.57 19.69
C ASP A 3 -14.13 -22.19 19.39
N TRP A 4 -13.89 -21.19 20.24
CA TRP A 4 -14.44 -19.84 20.10
C TRP A 4 -13.41 -18.77 19.73
N LEU A 5 -12.09 -19.08 19.77
CA LEU A 5 -11.00 -18.16 19.45
C LEU A 5 -10.04 -18.78 18.43
N ARG A 6 -9.87 -18.11 17.30
CA ARG A 6 -8.95 -18.46 16.23
C ARG A 6 -7.94 -17.33 16.02
N TRP A 7 -6.70 -17.68 15.76
CA TRP A 7 -5.67 -16.73 15.35
C TRP A 7 -4.88 -17.31 14.18
N ASP A 8 -4.94 -16.64 13.05
CA ASP A 8 -4.14 -16.94 11.87
C ASP A 8 -3.11 -15.84 11.69
N ILE A 9 -1.88 -16.23 11.45
CA ILE A 9 -0.78 -15.31 11.17
C ILE A 9 0.02 -15.84 9.99
N ASN A 10 0.41 -14.95 9.10
CA ASN A 10 1.34 -15.26 8.02
C ASN A 10 2.28 -14.08 7.78
N GLY A 11 3.44 -14.38 7.21
CA GLY A 11 4.41 -13.37 6.84
C GLY A 11 5.20 -13.82 5.63
N THR A 12 5.56 -12.87 4.79
CA THR A 12 6.41 -13.08 3.62
C THR A 12 7.62 -12.18 3.72
N TRP A 13 8.80 -12.76 3.61
CA TRP A 13 10.05 -12.02 3.50
C TRP A 13 10.65 -12.24 2.13
N SER A 14 11.03 -11.16 1.45
CA SER A 14 11.66 -11.20 0.13
C SER A 14 12.81 -10.19 0.05
N LYS A 15 13.79 -10.47 -0.82
CA LYS A 15 14.86 -9.53 -1.15
C LYS A 15 15.07 -9.55 -2.66
N ASN A 16 14.27 -8.76 -3.35
CA ASN A 16 14.31 -8.66 -4.80
C ASN A 16 15.16 -7.46 -5.22
N ARG A 17 16.14 -7.66 -6.07
CA ARG A 17 17.05 -6.62 -6.55
C ARG A 17 17.34 -6.76 -8.03
N ILE A 18 17.49 -5.62 -8.69
CA ILE A 18 18.07 -5.52 -10.02
C ILE A 18 19.55 -5.20 -9.85
N LYS A 19 20.41 -5.95 -10.53
CA LYS A 19 21.84 -5.70 -10.54
C LYS A 19 22.22 -4.79 -11.71
N ASN A 20 23.14 -3.87 -11.45
CA ASN A 20 23.70 -2.96 -12.46
C ASN A 20 22.58 -2.21 -13.23
N TYR A 21 21.58 -1.73 -12.51
CA TYR A 21 20.46 -1.02 -13.13
C TYR A 21 20.90 0.31 -13.74
N THR A 22 20.52 0.52 -15.00
CA THR A 22 20.61 1.82 -15.67
C THR A 22 19.20 2.19 -16.14
N GLY A 23 18.67 3.27 -15.59
CA GLY A 23 17.42 3.86 -16.02
C GLY A 23 17.63 5.00 -16.99
N TYR A 24 16.59 5.34 -17.74
CA TYR A 24 16.58 6.47 -18.66
C TYR A 24 15.49 7.43 -18.24
N VAL A 25 15.81 8.72 -18.20
CA VAL A 25 14.88 9.79 -17.88
C VAL A 25 14.83 10.79 -19.02
N SER A 26 13.67 11.39 -19.26
CA SER A 26 13.53 12.44 -20.28
C SER A 26 14.29 13.69 -19.88
N ASP A 27 14.84 14.37 -20.85
CA ASP A 27 15.60 15.61 -20.68
C ASP A 27 14.68 16.81 -20.93
N TYR A 28 14.80 17.82 -20.06
CA TYR A 28 14.09 19.08 -20.10
C TYR A 28 15.04 20.25 -19.95
N ASP A 29 14.67 21.44 -20.42
CA ASP A 29 15.32 22.67 -20.04
C ASP A 29 14.77 23.20 -18.69
N ASP A 30 15.29 24.34 -18.25
CA ASP A 30 14.88 25.02 -16.99
C ASP A 30 13.47 25.62 -17.06
N ASN A 31 12.83 25.73 -18.23
CA ASN A 31 11.42 26.10 -18.40
C ASN A 31 10.49 24.88 -18.46
N TRP A 32 11.04 23.66 -18.31
CA TRP A 32 10.33 22.40 -18.48
C TRP A 32 9.87 22.11 -19.92
N ASP A 33 10.55 22.70 -20.92
CA ASP A 33 10.37 22.32 -22.31
C ASP A 33 11.16 21.04 -22.61
N GLU A 34 10.50 20.04 -23.22
CA GLU A 34 11.10 18.75 -23.52
C GLU A 34 12.16 18.85 -24.62
N LEU A 35 13.35 18.32 -24.35
CA LEU A 35 14.46 18.30 -25.31
C LEU A 35 14.43 17.11 -26.27
N TYR A 36 13.40 16.22 -26.16
CA TYR A 36 13.22 15.01 -26.96
C TYR A 36 14.42 14.07 -26.97
N THR A 37 15.18 14.05 -25.87
CA THR A 37 16.32 13.18 -25.62
C THR A 37 16.19 12.55 -24.25
N GLN A 38 17.07 11.58 -23.92
CA GLN A 38 17.07 10.90 -22.63
C GLN A 38 18.48 10.84 -22.05
N THR A 39 18.56 10.99 -20.73
CA THR A 39 19.77 10.81 -19.97
C THR A 39 19.76 9.45 -19.29
N ALA A 40 20.86 8.69 -19.46
CA ALA A 40 21.08 7.42 -18.79
C ALA A 40 21.63 7.67 -17.37
N ILE A 41 20.98 7.06 -16.36
CA ILE A 41 21.39 7.14 -14.96
C ILE A 41 21.76 5.74 -14.48
N TYR A 42 23.03 5.54 -14.12
CA TYR A 42 23.48 4.30 -13.52
C TYR A 42 23.20 4.34 -12.01
N ALA A 43 22.31 3.48 -11.53
CA ALA A 43 21.91 3.39 -10.13
C ALA A 43 22.52 2.20 -9.38
N GLY A 44 23.23 1.30 -10.07
CA GLY A 44 23.88 0.15 -9.46
C GLY A 44 22.88 -0.96 -9.06
N ASP A 45 23.09 -1.57 -7.90
CA ASP A 45 22.21 -2.62 -7.38
C ASP A 45 21.02 -2.00 -6.62
N THR A 46 19.83 -2.07 -7.19
CA THR A 46 18.64 -1.39 -6.69
C THR A 46 17.51 -2.36 -6.31
N PRO A 47 16.58 -1.95 -5.42
CA PRO A 47 15.35 -2.70 -5.20
C PRO A 47 14.45 -2.67 -6.45
N ILE A 48 13.58 -3.67 -6.56
CA ILE A 48 12.52 -3.68 -7.58
C ILE A 48 11.36 -2.82 -7.10
N SER A 49 10.80 -1.99 -7.99
CA SER A 49 9.60 -1.19 -7.71
C SER A 49 8.43 -2.08 -7.24
N PHE A 50 7.61 -1.56 -6.33
CA PHE A 50 6.46 -2.25 -5.73
C PHE A 50 6.75 -3.64 -5.16
N SER A 51 7.99 -3.87 -4.69
CA SER A 51 8.41 -5.13 -4.10
C SER A 51 8.83 -4.93 -2.65
N PRO A 52 7.89 -4.99 -1.69
CA PRO A 52 8.20 -4.83 -0.27
C PRO A 52 9.09 -5.97 0.22
N SER A 53 10.01 -5.66 1.13
CA SER A 53 10.89 -6.69 1.72
C SER A 53 10.19 -7.55 2.75
N PHE A 54 9.10 -7.06 3.33
CA PHE A 54 8.28 -7.80 4.28
C PHE A 54 6.81 -7.43 4.16
N MET A 55 5.93 -8.44 4.21
CA MET A 55 4.49 -8.30 4.40
C MET A 55 4.05 -9.27 5.48
N GLY A 56 3.18 -8.81 6.39
CA GLY A 56 2.62 -9.62 7.45
C GLY A 56 1.12 -9.43 7.57
N ASN A 57 0.40 -10.51 7.84
CA ASN A 57 -1.03 -10.46 8.11
C ASN A 57 -1.35 -11.22 9.39
N SER A 58 -2.32 -10.71 10.15
CA SER A 58 -2.87 -11.34 11.34
C SER A 58 -4.39 -11.26 11.29
N LEU A 59 -5.06 -12.37 11.52
CA LEU A 59 -6.51 -12.44 11.67
C LEU A 59 -6.84 -13.11 13.01
N ILE A 60 -7.41 -12.33 13.92
CA ILE A 60 -7.96 -12.83 15.17
C ILE A 60 -9.47 -12.93 14.98
N GLY A 61 -10.03 -14.12 15.13
CA GLY A 61 -11.46 -14.40 15.04
C GLY A 61 -12.02 -14.88 16.38
N PHE A 62 -13.15 -14.35 16.76
CA PHE A 62 -13.91 -14.74 17.93
C PHE A 62 -15.34 -15.09 17.52
N ASN A 63 -15.82 -16.27 17.95
CA ASN A 63 -17.20 -16.71 17.70
C ASN A 63 -17.76 -17.34 18.98
N TYR A 64 -18.82 -16.74 19.54
CA TYR A 64 -19.44 -17.26 20.72
C TYR A 64 -20.92 -16.89 20.82
N LYS A 65 -21.79 -17.89 20.91
CA LYS A 65 -23.25 -17.72 21.14
C LYS A 65 -23.93 -16.72 20.17
N GLY A 66 -23.59 -16.79 18.89
CA GLY A 66 -24.13 -15.92 17.85
C GLY A 66 -23.43 -14.58 17.73
N PHE A 67 -22.46 -14.27 18.57
CA PHE A 67 -21.58 -13.11 18.41
C PHE A 67 -20.32 -13.53 17.65
N ASP A 68 -20.05 -12.81 16.56
CA ASP A 68 -18.87 -12.95 15.73
C ASP A 68 -18.07 -11.65 15.75
N ALA A 69 -16.78 -11.75 15.97
CA ALA A 69 -15.87 -10.61 15.86
C ALA A 69 -14.60 -11.04 15.14
N SER A 70 -14.05 -10.20 14.30
CA SER A 70 -12.74 -10.43 13.71
C SER A 70 -11.93 -9.14 13.62
N LEU A 71 -10.67 -9.24 14.00
CA LEU A 71 -9.67 -8.18 13.82
C LEU A 71 -8.65 -8.67 12.79
N GLN A 72 -8.65 -8.04 11.63
CA GLN A 72 -7.67 -8.26 10.58
C GLN A 72 -6.66 -7.12 10.59
N SER A 73 -5.39 -7.44 10.65
CA SER A 73 -4.29 -6.46 10.61
C SER A 73 -3.30 -6.84 9.53
N GLN A 74 -2.82 -5.85 8.78
CA GLN A 74 -1.82 -6.01 7.74
C GLN A 74 -0.69 -5.01 7.94
N TYR A 75 0.53 -5.48 7.80
CA TYR A 75 1.74 -4.67 7.71
C TYR A 75 2.39 -4.86 6.34
N VAL A 76 2.80 -3.77 5.72
CA VAL A 76 3.58 -3.76 4.48
C VAL A 76 4.79 -2.85 4.69
N SER A 77 6.00 -3.35 4.42
CA SER A 77 7.21 -2.54 4.49
C SER A 77 7.29 -1.56 3.32
N ARG A 78 8.27 -0.63 3.37
CA ARG A 78 8.54 0.35 2.31
C ARG A 78 8.54 -0.28 0.92
N GLN A 79 7.96 0.42 -0.05
CA GLN A 79 7.93 0.07 -1.46
C GLN A 79 8.39 1.25 -2.29
N TYR A 80 9.32 1.03 -3.21
CA TYR A 80 9.80 2.07 -4.11
C TYR A 80 8.85 2.22 -5.31
N LEU A 81 8.64 3.45 -5.77
CA LEU A 81 7.77 3.74 -6.92
C LEU A 81 8.45 3.40 -8.25
N ASP A 82 9.79 3.43 -8.26
CA ASP A 82 10.62 3.13 -9.40
C ASP A 82 11.81 2.22 -9.02
N ASN A 83 12.67 1.91 -9.99
CA ASN A 83 13.84 1.07 -9.77
C ASN A 83 15.13 1.86 -9.47
N PHE A 84 15.06 3.15 -9.19
CA PHE A 84 16.24 3.92 -8.76
C PHE A 84 16.56 3.72 -7.27
N GLY A 85 15.58 3.30 -6.47
CA GLY A 85 15.76 2.95 -5.05
C GLY A 85 15.95 4.16 -4.13
N LEU A 86 15.40 5.30 -4.49
CA LEU A 86 15.44 6.53 -3.71
C LEU A 86 14.30 6.55 -2.68
N GLU A 87 14.61 6.90 -1.44
CA GLU A 87 13.62 6.93 -0.36
C GLU A 87 12.51 7.96 -0.61
N GLU A 88 12.85 9.12 -1.18
CA GLU A 88 11.90 10.13 -1.59
C GLU A 88 10.87 9.63 -2.62
N ASN A 89 11.26 8.63 -3.43
CA ASN A 89 10.39 7.96 -4.40
C ASN A 89 9.85 6.64 -3.85
N SER A 90 9.32 6.65 -2.63
CA SER A 90 8.82 5.43 -2.01
C SER A 90 7.53 5.65 -1.22
N LEU A 91 6.75 4.60 -1.09
CA LEU A 91 5.63 4.50 -0.16
C LEU A 91 6.17 4.12 1.22
N ASP A 92 5.77 4.85 2.25
CA ASP A 92 6.16 4.54 3.62
C ASP A 92 5.56 3.20 4.10
N PRO A 93 6.20 2.54 5.06
CA PRO A 93 5.62 1.35 5.67
C PRO A 93 4.24 1.64 6.25
N SER A 94 3.31 0.71 6.08
CA SER A 94 1.96 0.88 6.58
C SER A 94 1.52 -0.29 7.47
N PHE A 95 0.73 0.05 8.51
CA PHE A 95 0.04 -0.92 9.36
C PHE A 95 -1.43 -0.53 9.43
N VAL A 96 -2.31 -1.38 8.91
CA VAL A 96 -3.74 -1.11 8.82
C VAL A 96 -4.52 -2.25 9.46
N SER A 97 -5.55 -1.92 10.23
CA SER A 97 -6.42 -2.90 10.89
C SER A 97 -7.88 -2.65 10.56
N HIS A 98 -8.64 -3.72 10.40
CA HIS A 98 -10.07 -3.72 10.18
C HIS A 98 -10.75 -4.55 11.27
N LEU A 99 -11.84 -4.04 11.84
CA LEU A 99 -12.64 -4.72 12.85
C LEU A 99 -14.02 -5.01 12.28
N SER A 100 -14.40 -6.29 12.25
CA SER A 100 -15.75 -6.71 11.90
C SER A 100 -16.44 -7.28 13.14
N LEU A 101 -17.68 -6.87 13.34
CA LEU A 101 -18.54 -7.32 14.45
C LEU A 101 -19.88 -7.74 13.86
N ALA A 102 -20.44 -8.86 14.32
CA ALA A 102 -21.79 -9.28 13.94
C ALA A 102 -22.46 -10.02 15.11
N TYR A 103 -23.79 -9.93 15.15
CA TYR A 103 -24.61 -10.68 16.06
C TYR A 103 -25.77 -11.33 15.35
N SER A 104 -25.90 -12.65 15.54
CA SER A 104 -26.93 -13.48 14.93
C SER A 104 -27.91 -13.99 15.97
N PHE A 105 -29.19 -13.83 15.74
CA PHE A 105 -30.26 -14.30 16.63
C PHE A 105 -31.45 -14.86 15.83
N LYS A 106 -32.33 -15.60 16.49
CA LYS A 106 -33.53 -16.21 15.90
C LYS A 106 -34.78 -15.53 16.42
N LEU A 107 -35.77 -15.39 15.55
CA LEU A 107 -37.13 -14.97 15.91
C LEU A 107 -38.14 -16.06 15.49
N PRO A 108 -39.34 -16.12 16.10
CA PRO A 108 -40.32 -17.17 15.80
C PRO A 108 -40.71 -17.28 14.31
N SER A 109 -40.67 -16.16 13.58
CA SER A 109 -41.11 -16.10 12.16
C SER A 109 -39.97 -16.11 11.14
N VAL A 110 -38.73 -16.12 11.57
CA VAL A 110 -37.54 -16.11 10.68
C VAL A 110 -36.47 -17.04 11.22
N LYS A 111 -35.76 -17.72 10.34
CA LYS A 111 -34.69 -18.67 10.75
C LYS A 111 -33.54 -18.00 11.46
N GLN A 112 -33.15 -16.82 10.97
CA GLN A 112 -32.03 -16.08 11.53
C GLN A 112 -32.03 -14.62 11.07
N ILE A 113 -31.68 -13.73 11.98
CA ILE A 113 -31.35 -12.34 11.68
C ILE A 113 -29.90 -12.13 12.10
N THR A 114 -29.10 -11.54 11.24
CA THR A 114 -27.71 -11.12 11.54
C THR A 114 -27.61 -9.61 11.34
N VAL A 115 -27.13 -8.91 12.35
CA VAL A 115 -26.80 -7.48 12.29
C VAL A 115 -25.30 -7.37 12.47
N GLY A 116 -24.64 -6.61 11.60
CA GLY A 116 -23.20 -6.48 11.68
C GLY A 116 -22.68 -5.14 11.17
N ALA A 117 -21.43 -4.86 11.51
CA ALA A 117 -20.70 -3.71 11.01
C ALA A 117 -19.22 -4.06 10.84
N THR A 118 -18.60 -3.47 9.83
CA THR A 118 -17.15 -3.51 9.62
C THR A 118 -16.61 -2.10 9.69
N ILE A 119 -15.61 -1.89 10.55
CA ILE A 119 -14.84 -0.66 10.68
C ILE A 119 -13.54 -0.87 9.91
N TYR A 120 -13.42 -0.23 8.76
CA TYR A 120 -12.19 -0.22 7.98
C TYR A 120 -11.24 0.84 8.52
N ASN A 121 -9.94 0.53 8.48
CA ASN A 121 -8.89 1.40 8.98
C ASN A 121 -9.18 1.90 10.41
N LEU A 122 -9.30 0.93 11.34
CA LEU A 122 -9.72 1.14 12.74
C LEU A 122 -8.94 2.25 13.46
N PHE A 123 -7.64 2.36 13.17
CA PHE A 123 -6.75 3.31 13.84
C PHE A 123 -6.56 4.62 13.05
N ASN A 124 -7.32 4.82 11.97
CA ASN A 124 -7.23 5.99 11.11
C ASN A 124 -5.79 6.26 10.60
N THR A 125 -5.08 5.19 10.27
CA THR A 125 -3.72 5.29 9.70
C THR A 125 -3.78 6.03 8.37
N LYS A 126 -2.96 7.05 8.21
CA LYS A 126 -2.76 7.70 6.92
C LYS A 126 -1.71 6.91 6.17
N TYR A 127 -2.05 6.44 4.98
CA TYR A 127 -1.17 5.62 4.17
C TYR A 127 -1.54 5.68 2.70
N GLU A 128 -0.57 5.34 1.87
CA GLU A 128 -0.71 5.18 0.43
C GLU A 128 -0.36 3.74 0.06
N THR A 129 -1.04 3.19 -0.94
CA THR A 129 -0.76 1.85 -1.48
C THR A 129 -0.24 1.89 -2.90
N ASN A 130 -0.28 3.04 -3.52
CA ASN A 130 0.15 3.24 -4.90
C ASN A 130 0.65 4.68 -5.11
N GLY A 131 1.42 4.86 -6.16
CA GLY A 131 1.96 6.13 -6.59
C GLY A 131 2.74 5.98 -7.88
N TYR A 132 3.28 7.06 -8.38
CA TYR A 132 4.24 7.07 -9.48
C TYR A 132 5.23 8.22 -9.27
N SER A 133 6.38 8.14 -9.91
CA SER A 133 7.36 9.22 -9.93
C SER A 133 7.62 9.66 -11.36
N GLN A 134 7.61 10.97 -11.58
CA GLN A 134 8.10 11.57 -12.80
C GLN A 134 9.56 11.98 -12.58
N ASN A 135 10.47 11.24 -13.20
CA ASN A 135 11.89 11.50 -13.09
C ASN A 135 12.38 12.19 -14.35
N ALA A 136 13.16 13.25 -14.20
CA ALA A 136 13.66 14.08 -15.31
C ALA A 136 15.12 14.47 -15.08
N ALA A 137 15.83 14.75 -16.16
CA ALA A 137 17.11 15.43 -16.16
C ALA A 137 16.90 16.84 -16.71
N VAL A 138 17.14 17.86 -15.87
CA VAL A 138 16.93 19.26 -16.22
C VAL A 138 18.27 19.92 -16.53
N TYR A 139 18.37 20.57 -17.67
CA TYR A 139 19.56 21.25 -18.18
C TYR A 139 19.30 22.76 -18.23
N GLU A 140 20.16 23.55 -17.59
CA GLU A 140 20.08 25.02 -17.62
C GLU A 140 20.20 25.53 -19.06
N GLY A 141 19.23 26.34 -19.51
CA GLY A 141 19.12 26.83 -20.87
C GLY A 141 19.06 25.74 -21.95
N GLY A 142 18.78 24.49 -21.59
CA GLY A 142 18.78 23.34 -22.51
C GLY A 142 20.17 22.88 -22.97
N ASP A 143 21.26 23.40 -22.38
CA ASP A 143 22.62 23.07 -22.78
C ASP A 143 23.07 21.72 -22.19
N LYS A 144 23.05 20.68 -22.99
CA LYS A 144 23.45 19.30 -22.61
C LYS A 144 24.95 19.12 -22.36
N ASN A 145 25.79 20.12 -22.62
CA ASN A 145 27.20 20.09 -22.21
C ASN A 145 27.37 20.39 -20.71
N GLN A 146 26.35 20.91 -20.07
CA GLN A 146 26.30 21.12 -18.61
C GLN A 146 25.82 19.86 -17.89
N LYS A 147 26.08 19.82 -16.58
CA LYS A 147 25.60 18.72 -15.75
C LYS A 147 24.11 18.90 -15.47
N ALA A 148 23.31 17.89 -15.83
CA ALA A 148 21.91 17.88 -15.51
C ALA A 148 21.63 17.88 -14.00
N VAL A 149 20.60 18.59 -13.58
CA VAL A 149 19.97 18.45 -12.28
C VAL A 149 18.90 17.38 -12.37
N LEU A 150 19.02 16.30 -11.60
CA LEU A 150 18.00 15.25 -11.56
C LEU A 150 16.84 15.71 -10.71
N SER A 151 15.64 15.66 -11.26
CA SER A 151 14.38 15.96 -10.58
C SER A 151 13.60 14.66 -10.38
N TYR A 152 13.08 14.48 -9.19
CA TYR A 152 12.23 13.36 -8.80
C TYR A 152 10.94 13.93 -8.23
N ASP A 153 9.80 13.68 -8.88
CA ASP A 153 8.48 14.21 -8.50
C ASP A 153 7.51 13.06 -8.20
N PRO A 154 7.53 12.52 -6.97
CA PRO A 154 6.62 11.46 -6.57
C PRO A 154 5.19 11.98 -6.39
N ARG A 155 4.23 11.21 -6.86
CA ARG A 155 2.79 11.44 -6.70
C ARG A 155 2.17 10.21 -6.04
N PHE A 156 1.36 10.43 -5.01
CA PHE A 156 0.80 9.38 -4.18
C PHE A 156 -0.71 9.35 -4.26
N TYR A 157 -1.28 8.13 -4.14
CA TYR A 157 -2.71 7.92 -4.05
C TYR A 157 -3.09 7.59 -2.60
N PRO A 158 -3.64 8.55 -1.84
CA PRO A 158 -3.99 8.33 -0.44
C PRO A 158 -5.18 7.37 -0.33
N MET A 159 -5.13 6.51 0.67
CA MET A 159 -6.20 5.61 1.01
C MET A 159 -7.18 6.26 2.00
N ALA A 160 -8.41 5.73 2.04
CA ALA A 160 -9.43 6.23 2.93
C ALA A 160 -9.05 6.07 4.40
N GLY A 161 -9.37 7.08 5.20
CA GLY A 161 -9.34 7.00 6.65
C GLY A 161 -10.37 6.02 7.20
N THR A 162 -10.64 6.09 8.50
CA THR A 162 -11.65 5.23 9.14
C THR A 162 -13.02 5.42 8.49
N ASN A 163 -13.62 4.30 8.08
CA ASN A 163 -14.99 4.28 7.57
C ASN A 163 -15.73 3.04 8.08
N VAL A 164 -17.05 3.08 8.08
CA VAL A 164 -17.90 2.04 8.67
C VAL A 164 -18.94 1.60 7.64
N LEU A 165 -19.06 0.28 7.46
CA LEU A 165 -20.11 -0.35 6.71
C LEU A 165 -20.96 -1.19 7.65
N ALA A 166 -22.27 -0.90 7.75
CA ALA A 166 -23.23 -1.71 8.50
C ALA A 166 -24.09 -2.54 7.55
N HIS A 167 -24.52 -3.73 8.01
CA HIS A 167 -25.38 -4.62 7.23
C HIS A 167 -26.38 -5.37 8.10
N ILE A 168 -27.51 -5.73 7.50
CA ILE A 168 -28.52 -6.64 8.08
C ILE A 168 -28.78 -7.74 7.07
N ALA A 169 -28.75 -8.99 7.53
CA ALA A 169 -29.12 -10.16 6.75
C ALA A 169 -30.27 -10.91 7.43
N ILE A 170 -31.30 -11.29 6.66
CA ILE A 170 -32.47 -12.00 7.14
C ILE A 170 -32.59 -13.32 6.35
N ARG A 171 -32.67 -14.43 7.07
CA ARG A 171 -32.85 -15.76 6.49
C ARG A 171 -34.22 -16.31 6.92
N PHE A 172 -35.08 -16.63 5.96
CA PHE A 172 -36.40 -17.22 6.14
C PHE A 172 -36.36 -18.76 6.15
#